data_d07769fbfd2bb609d36ed315afe89042
#
_entry.id   d07769fbfd2bb609d36ed315afe89042
#
_cell.length_a   1.000
_cell.length_b   1.000
_cell.length_c   1.000
_cell.angle_alpha   90.00
_cell.angle_beta   90.00
_cell.angle_gamma   90.00
#
_symmetry.space_group_name_H-M   'P 1'
#
loop_
_entity.id
_entity.type
_entity.pdbx_description
1 polymer ?
#
loop_
_entity_poly.entity_id
_entity_poly.type
_entity_poly.pdbx_seq_one_letter_code
_entity_poly.pdbx_strand_id
1 'polypeptide(L)'
;MTLPGFLRQHTVTVEPLLGTGPTGTVYGAPVEVRGLLRQSTRLVRNPAGEEVTSSSTFYAPLDTVAPARSRVTLPGGRTTTVIASVPQDGGKLPVPSHLEVQLQ
;
A
#
# COMPACT_ATOMS: atom_id res chain seq x y z
N MET A 1 -11.42 -9.59 -9.54
CA MET A 1 -10.25 -9.94 -10.40
C MET A 1 -8.98 -9.60 -9.67
N THR A 2 -8.04 -10.53 -9.63
CA THR A 2 -6.73 -10.28 -9.02
C THR A 2 -5.79 -9.64 -10.03
N LEU A 3 -4.75 -8.98 -9.51
CA LEU A 3 -3.71 -8.41 -10.34
C LEU A 3 -2.98 -9.52 -11.08
N PRO A 4 -2.77 -9.40 -12.42
CA PRO A 4 -2.07 -10.43 -13.18
C PRO A 4 -0.66 -10.71 -12.64
N GLY A 5 -0.20 -11.94 -12.75
CA GLY A 5 1.09 -12.35 -12.21
C GLY A 5 2.27 -11.58 -12.77
N PHE A 6 2.23 -11.16 -14.05
CA PHE A 6 3.31 -10.40 -14.66
C PHE A 6 3.43 -8.98 -14.10
N LEU A 7 2.41 -8.46 -13.43
CA LEU A 7 2.45 -7.18 -12.75
C LEU A 7 2.86 -7.31 -11.27
N ARG A 8 3.00 -8.52 -10.76
CA ARG A 8 3.39 -8.77 -9.37
C ARG A 8 4.88 -9.10 -9.28
N GLN A 9 5.72 -8.15 -9.70
CA GLN A 9 7.16 -8.36 -9.83
C GLN A 9 7.94 -8.02 -8.57
N HIS A 10 7.32 -7.31 -7.62
CA HIS A 10 7.97 -6.86 -6.40
C HIS A 10 7.27 -7.46 -5.19
N THR A 11 8.04 -7.80 -4.18
CA THR A 11 7.50 -8.27 -2.90
C THR A 11 7.83 -7.25 -1.83
N VAL A 12 6.81 -6.80 -1.12
CA VAL A 12 6.94 -5.91 0.03
C VAL A 12 6.39 -6.60 1.26
N THR A 13 6.85 -6.19 2.43
CA THR A 13 6.31 -6.68 3.71
C THR A 13 5.45 -5.58 4.31
N VAL A 14 4.19 -5.89 4.57
CA VAL A 14 3.23 -4.95 5.15
C VAL A 14 2.95 -5.34 6.59
N GLU A 15 3.14 -4.39 7.50
CA GLU A 15 2.70 -4.53 8.88
C GLU A 15 1.48 -3.62 9.07
N PRO A 16 0.25 -4.19 9.02
CA PRO A 16 -0.96 -3.36 9.06
C PRO A 16 -1.08 -2.63 10.39
N LEU A 17 -1.52 -1.37 10.33
CA LEU A 17 -1.79 -0.60 11.52
C LEU A 17 -3.04 -1.15 12.22
N LEU A 18 -2.91 -1.57 13.47
CA LEU A 18 -4.04 -2.05 14.27
C LEU A 18 -4.65 -0.95 15.14
N GLY A 19 -3.84 0.05 15.53
CA GLY A 19 -4.31 1.13 16.37
C GLY A 19 -3.16 1.77 17.13
N THR A 20 -3.53 2.62 18.11
CA THR A 20 -2.57 3.27 18.99
C THR A 20 -2.84 2.81 20.42
N GLY A 21 -1.85 2.19 21.04
CA GLY A 21 -1.93 1.73 22.42
C GLY A 21 -1.18 2.64 23.38
N PRO A 22 -1.13 2.27 24.68
CA PRO A 22 -0.44 3.07 25.69
C PRO A 22 1.05 3.24 25.43
N THR A 23 1.65 2.31 24.71
CA THR A 23 3.11 2.34 24.39
C THR A 23 3.36 2.86 22.96
N GLY A 24 2.35 3.38 22.27
CA GLY A 24 2.46 3.92 20.93
C GLY A 24 1.70 3.12 19.88
N THR A 25 2.16 3.18 18.64
CA THR A 25 1.51 2.54 17.50
C THR A 25 1.65 1.02 17.57
N VAL A 26 0.54 0.33 17.33
CA VAL A 26 0.49 -1.14 17.33
C VAL A 26 0.30 -1.61 15.90
N TYR A 27 1.21 -2.48 15.44
CA TYR A 27 1.14 -3.08 14.11
C TYR A 27 0.75 -4.56 14.21
N GLY A 28 0.07 -5.04 13.17
CA GLY A 28 -0.21 -6.46 13.02
C GLY A 28 1.01 -7.26 12.57
N ALA A 29 0.84 -8.56 12.45
CA ALA A 29 1.90 -9.45 11.99
C ALA A 29 2.33 -9.05 10.57
N PRO A 30 3.64 -9.15 10.25
CA PRO A 30 4.13 -8.85 8.90
C PRO A 30 3.53 -9.82 7.88
N VAL A 31 3.08 -9.29 6.75
CA VAL A 31 2.53 -10.08 5.65
C VAL A 31 3.29 -9.72 4.39
N GLU A 32 3.79 -10.72 3.67
CA GLU A 32 4.40 -10.50 2.37
C GLU A 32 3.32 -10.31 1.32
N VAL A 33 3.46 -9.25 0.53
CA VAL A 33 2.52 -8.90 -0.54
C VAL A 33 3.29 -8.76 -1.84
N ARG A 34 2.86 -9.46 -2.87
CA ARG A 34 3.44 -9.36 -4.20
C ARG A 34 2.62 -8.41 -5.04
N GLY A 35 3.30 -7.47 -5.68
CA GLY A 35 2.65 -6.47 -6.53
C GLY A 35 3.66 -5.73 -7.38
N LEU A 36 3.27 -4.56 -7.86
CA LEU A 36 4.14 -3.70 -8.65
C LEU A 36 4.46 -2.43 -7.88
N LEU A 37 5.73 -2.21 -7.61
CA LEU A 37 6.22 -0.99 -6.98
C LEU A 37 6.65 -0.01 -8.06
N ARG A 38 6.08 1.19 -8.03
CA ARG A 38 6.42 2.25 -8.96
C ARG A 38 6.91 3.46 -8.19
N GLN A 39 8.11 3.92 -8.48
CA GLN A 39 8.68 5.11 -7.85
C GLN A 39 8.33 6.33 -8.68
N SER A 40 7.56 7.24 -8.08
CA SER A 40 7.08 8.43 -8.75
C SER A 40 6.62 9.44 -7.70
N THR A 41 7.25 10.61 -7.67
CA THR A 41 6.88 11.65 -6.73
C THR A 41 5.60 12.34 -7.16
N ARG A 42 4.62 12.43 -6.27
CA ARG A 42 3.37 13.16 -6.53
C ARG A 42 2.70 13.56 -5.22
N LEU A 43 1.81 14.54 -5.29
CA LEU A 43 1.00 14.95 -4.15
C LEU A 43 -0.25 14.07 -4.06
N VAL A 44 -0.51 13.58 -2.87
CA VAL A 44 -1.72 12.78 -2.58
C VAL A 44 -2.35 13.30 -1.30
N ARG A 45 -3.63 12.97 -1.08
CA ARG A 45 -4.30 13.31 0.16
C ARG A 45 -4.33 12.11 1.09
N ASN A 46 -4.00 12.35 2.36
CA ASN A 46 -4.18 11.34 3.39
C ASN A 46 -5.66 11.32 3.86
N PRO A 47 -6.08 10.35 4.69
CA PRO A 47 -7.46 10.29 5.16
C PRO A 47 -7.92 11.53 5.95
N ALA A 48 -7.00 12.31 6.51
CA ALA A 48 -7.33 13.55 7.21
C ALA A 48 -7.52 14.74 6.25
N GLY A 49 -7.34 14.53 4.93
CA GLY A 49 -7.49 15.58 3.93
C GLY A 49 -6.26 16.43 3.68
N GLU A 50 -5.16 16.14 4.34
CA GLU A 50 -3.91 16.88 4.16
C GLU A 50 -3.17 16.42 2.90
N GLU A 51 -2.52 17.34 2.20
CA GLU A 51 -1.67 17.02 1.07
C GLU A 51 -0.31 16.53 1.57
N VAL A 52 0.10 15.37 1.10
CA VAL A 52 1.37 14.74 1.48
C VAL A 52 2.08 14.32 0.21
N THR A 53 3.40 14.49 0.19
CA THR A 53 4.20 14.02 -0.94
C THR A 53 4.38 12.51 -0.87
N SER A 54 3.95 11.82 -1.92
CA SER A 54 4.18 10.38 -2.09
C SER A 54 5.43 10.17 -2.92
N SER A 55 6.35 9.33 -2.45
CA SER A 55 7.57 9.01 -3.20
C SER A 55 7.41 7.76 -4.05
N SER A 56 6.43 6.92 -3.76
CA SER A 56 6.20 5.69 -4.51
C SER A 56 4.77 5.22 -4.36
N THR A 57 4.33 4.38 -5.31
CA THR A 57 3.01 3.76 -5.29
C THR A 57 3.20 2.27 -5.47
N PHE A 58 2.53 1.48 -4.66
CA PHE A 58 2.53 0.03 -4.76
C PHE A 58 1.16 -0.45 -5.21
N TYR A 59 1.12 -1.22 -6.29
CA TYR A 59 -0.11 -1.81 -6.80
C TYR A 59 -0.21 -3.25 -6.31
N ALA A 60 -1.15 -3.49 -5.42
CA ALA A 60 -1.32 -4.76 -4.72
C ALA A 60 -2.62 -5.45 -5.13
N PRO A 61 -2.78 -6.75 -4.83
CA PRO A 61 -4.08 -7.40 -4.96
C PRO A 61 -5.15 -6.69 -4.15
N LEU A 62 -6.39 -6.69 -4.64
CA LEU A 62 -7.49 -5.91 -4.05
C LEU A 62 -7.80 -6.32 -2.60
N ASP A 63 -7.55 -7.56 -2.24
CA ASP A 63 -7.78 -8.07 -0.88
C ASP A 63 -6.66 -7.75 0.12
N THR A 64 -5.65 -6.99 -0.30
CA THR A 64 -4.55 -6.59 0.57
C THR A 64 -5.03 -5.64 1.65
N VAL A 65 -4.59 -5.85 2.88
CA VAL A 65 -4.91 -4.99 4.01
C VAL A 65 -3.71 -4.09 4.30
N ALA A 66 -3.86 -2.81 3.97
CA ALA A 66 -2.80 -1.81 4.17
C ALA A 66 -3.42 -0.46 4.52
N PRO A 67 -4.01 -0.32 5.73
CA PRO A 67 -4.61 0.94 6.12
C PRO A 67 -3.56 2.05 6.24
N ALA A 68 -4.01 3.31 6.21
CA ALA A 68 -3.11 4.45 6.34
C ALA A 68 -2.25 4.32 7.60
N ARG A 69 -1.01 4.76 7.50
CA ARG A 69 0.03 4.70 8.54
C ARG A 69 0.56 3.30 8.84
N SER A 70 0.17 2.30 8.06
CA SER A 70 0.81 0.98 8.12
C SER A 70 2.27 1.07 7.71
N ARG A 71 3.10 0.19 8.24
CA ARG A 71 4.51 0.15 7.91
C ARG A 71 4.75 -0.82 6.76
N VAL A 72 5.51 -0.39 5.77
CA VAL A 72 5.85 -1.20 4.60
C VAL A 72 7.36 -1.27 4.45
N THR A 73 7.89 -2.47 4.35
CA THR A 73 9.31 -2.70 4.04
C THR A 73 9.43 -3.01 2.56
N LEU A 74 10.17 -2.17 1.84
CA LEU A 74 10.35 -2.29 0.40
C LEU A 74 11.44 -3.32 0.07
N PRO A 75 11.46 -3.83 -1.19
CA PRO A 75 12.59 -4.62 -1.63
C PRO A 75 13.88 -3.82 -1.42
N GLY A 76 14.89 -4.42 -0.84
CA GLY A 76 16.12 -3.73 -0.49
C GLY A 76 16.20 -3.29 0.97
N GLY A 77 15.13 -3.46 1.75
CA GLY A 77 15.13 -3.24 3.20
C GLY A 77 14.70 -1.86 3.66
N ARG A 78 14.41 -0.94 2.75
CA ARG A 78 13.94 0.40 3.13
C ARG A 78 12.52 0.31 3.67
N THR A 79 12.28 0.99 4.79
CA THR A 79 10.96 1.04 5.42
C THR A 79 10.28 2.38 5.14
N THR A 80 8.99 2.34 4.83
CA THR A 80 8.17 3.53 4.62
C THR A 80 6.80 3.34 5.24
N THR A 81 5.97 4.37 5.15
CA THR A 81 4.63 4.39 5.76
C THR A 81 3.58 4.60 4.68
N VAL A 82 2.44 3.94 4.82
CA VAL A 82 1.30 4.12 3.92
C VAL A 82 0.64 5.47 4.19
N ILE A 83 0.50 6.28 3.15
CA ILE A 83 -0.26 7.54 3.22
C ILE A 83 -1.75 7.23 3.10
N ALA A 84 -2.12 6.47 2.09
CA ALA A 84 -3.50 6.08 1.83
C ALA A 84 -3.50 4.84 0.95
N SER A 85 -4.56 4.05 1.04
CA SER A 85 -4.78 2.94 0.12
C SER A 85 -6.13 3.10 -0.53
N VAL A 86 -6.16 3.06 -1.86
CA VAL A 86 -7.34 3.34 -2.67
C VAL A 86 -7.67 2.13 -3.52
N PRO A 87 -8.81 1.46 -3.28
CA PRO A 87 -9.20 0.34 -4.13
C PRO A 87 -9.56 0.82 -5.52
N GLN A 88 -9.01 0.16 -6.53
CA GLN A 88 -9.30 0.39 -7.93
C GLN A 88 -10.00 -0.85 -8.47
N ASP A 89 -11.31 -0.92 -8.27
CA ASP A 89 -12.09 -2.06 -8.73
C ASP A 89 -12.68 -1.75 -10.10
N GLY A 90 -12.27 -2.51 -11.11
CA GLY A 90 -12.77 -2.37 -12.46
C GLY A 90 -14.22 -2.79 -12.62
N GLY A 91 -14.81 -3.49 -11.66
CA GLY A 91 -16.19 -3.94 -11.75
C GLY A 91 -16.39 -4.84 -12.96
N LYS A 92 -17.26 -4.43 -13.87
CA LYS A 92 -17.53 -5.16 -15.10
C LYS A 92 -16.61 -4.80 -16.26
N LEU A 93 -15.71 -3.83 -16.06
CA LEU A 93 -14.76 -3.42 -17.10
C LEU A 93 -13.64 -4.45 -17.21
N PRO A 94 -13.05 -4.65 -18.42
CA PRO A 94 -11.97 -5.61 -18.61
C PRO A 94 -10.62 -5.04 -18.17
N VAL A 95 -10.55 -4.49 -16.96
CA VAL A 95 -9.33 -3.95 -16.36
C VAL A 95 -9.04 -4.68 -15.06
N PRO A 96 -7.76 -4.89 -14.72
CA PRO A 96 -7.40 -5.54 -13.46
C PRO A 96 -7.85 -4.72 -12.26
N SER A 97 -8.51 -5.35 -11.31
CA SER A 97 -8.79 -4.74 -10.02
C SER A 97 -7.53 -4.80 -9.16
N HIS A 98 -7.23 -3.72 -8.47
CA HIS A 98 -6.05 -3.65 -7.61
C HIS A 98 -6.24 -2.64 -6.49
N LEU A 99 -5.39 -2.73 -5.48
CA LEU A 99 -5.30 -1.74 -4.42
C LEU A 99 -4.10 -0.83 -4.71
N GLU A 100 -4.34 0.46 -4.83
CA GLU A 100 -3.28 1.44 -4.99
C GLU A 100 -2.85 1.93 -3.63
N VAL A 101 -1.64 1.56 -3.21
CA VAL A 101 -1.08 1.92 -1.92
C VAL A 101 -0.08 3.05 -2.13
N GLN A 102 -0.40 4.24 -1.63
CA GLN A 102 0.43 5.42 -1.75
C GLN A 102 1.40 5.46 -0.57
N LEU A 103 2.69 5.48 -0.86
CA LEU A 103 3.76 5.39 0.12
C LEU A 103 4.50 6.72 0.26
N GLN A 104 4.90 6.99 1.47
CA GLN A 104 5.61 8.21 1.82
C GLN A 104 7.08 8.22 1.38
#